data_6aa158f6e436ab492604368ddc2c5624
#
_entry.id   6aa158f6e436ab492604368ddc2c5624
#
_cell.length_a   1.000
_cell.length_b   1.000
_cell.length_c   1.000
_cell.angle_alpha   90.00
_cell.angle_beta   90.00
_cell.angle_gamma   90.00
#
_symmetry.space_group_name_H-M   'P 1'
#
loop_
_entity.id
_entity.type
_entity.pdbx_description
1 polymer ?
#
loop_
_entity_poly.entity_id
_entity_poly.type
_entity_poly.pdbx_seq_one_letter_code
_entity_poly.pdbx_strand_id
1 'polypeptide(L)'
;MSKKVDISVIILSHNTEILLRACLISLLKARRGELHIQTIVVDNASTDRSIQIVKKEFPWVELVESRKNLGYSGGNNLGLKKVKGEYILFLNSDVEIKPIALVRMKQFMDRDAKIGASTPKVELFRGGMDPDCHRGFPTPLASLTYFLGLEKVFPKSRIFGQYHQFYLDLEIPHEIDSGFGTFMFVRSKTLKMVGNWDERYFFYGEDIDLFYRIKQAGWKVMYYPETLALHHKGASSGLRKESQGVTVASKEIRLKTAKASIEAMEIFYKKFYKGKYNSLITMIVLAGIKIKGLFRLLKFSLSF
;
A
#
# COMPACT_ATOMS: atom_id res chain seq x y z
N MET A 1 -5.21 34.11 9.05
CA MET A 1 -4.23 33.02 9.03
C MET A 1 -4.89 31.78 8.42
N SER A 2 -4.31 31.15 7.40
CA SER A 2 -4.82 29.88 6.88
C SER A 2 -4.72 28.80 7.98
N LYS A 3 -5.80 28.09 8.23
CA LYS A 3 -5.79 27.02 9.22
C LYS A 3 -4.75 25.96 8.83
N LYS A 4 -3.93 25.52 9.80
CA LYS A 4 -2.92 24.47 9.57
C LYS A 4 -3.63 23.20 9.11
N VAL A 5 -3.09 22.55 8.07
CA VAL A 5 -3.62 21.26 7.58
C VAL A 5 -3.17 20.14 8.51
N ASP A 6 -4.11 19.37 9.04
CA ASP A 6 -3.81 18.22 9.89
C ASP A 6 -3.35 17.02 9.06
N ILE A 7 -4.13 16.69 8.03
CA ILE A 7 -3.90 15.50 7.19
C ILE A 7 -3.95 15.88 5.71
N SER A 8 -2.93 15.48 4.96
CA SER A 8 -2.98 15.44 3.49
C SER A 8 -3.26 14.01 3.03
N VAL A 9 -4.35 13.80 2.32
CA VAL A 9 -4.71 12.51 1.71
C VAL A 9 -4.27 12.54 0.26
N ILE A 10 -3.42 11.60 -0.15
CA ILE A 10 -3.02 11.38 -1.53
C ILE A 10 -3.76 10.15 -2.04
N ILE A 11 -4.53 10.30 -3.11
CA ILE A 11 -5.23 9.21 -3.77
C ILE A 11 -4.66 9.08 -5.18
N LEU A 12 -4.01 7.94 -5.46
CA LEU A 12 -3.52 7.62 -6.80
C LEU A 12 -4.61 6.88 -7.58
N SER A 13 -4.95 7.41 -8.76
CA SER A 13 -5.99 6.86 -9.63
C SER A 13 -5.44 6.57 -11.02
N HIS A 14 -5.82 5.42 -11.60
CA HIS A 14 -5.58 5.06 -12.99
C HIS A 14 -6.70 4.16 -13.50
N ASN A 15 -7.59 4.72 -14.32
CA ASN A 15 -8.76 4.01 -14.88
C ASN A 15 -9.64 3.33 -13.81
N THR A 16 -10.04 4.11 -12.79
CA THR A 16 -10.83 3.61 -11.65
C THR A 16 -12.04 4.51 -11.34
N GLU A 17 -12.70 5.05 -12.35
CA GLU A 17 -13.74 6.08 -12.20
C GLU A 17 -14.81 5.76 -11.14
N ILE A 18 -15.33 4.53 -11.11
CA ILE A 18 -16.38 4.11 -10.17
C ILE A 18 -15.83 4.01 -8.74
N LEU A 19 -14.66 3.39 -8.60
CA LEU A 19 -14.02 3.17 -7.30
C LEU A 19 -13.51 4.49 -6.70
N LEU A 20 -12.88 5.32 -7.52
CA LEU A 20 -12.43 6.65 -7.13
C LEU A 20 -13.60 7.49 -6.61
N ARG A 21 -14.76 7.43 -7.29
CA ARG A 21 -15.96 8.13 -6.86
C ARG A 21 -16.44 7.64 -5.49
N ALA A 22 -16.48 6.33 -5.25
CA ALA A 22 -16.87 5.74 -3.95
C ALA A 22 -15.87 6.13 -2.85
N CYS A 23 -14.57 6.05 -3.13
CA CYS A 23 -13.51 6.50 -2.24
C CYS A 23 -13.69 7.96 -1.83
N LEU A 24 -13.88 8.87 -2.79
CA LEU A 24 -14.06 10.30 -2.53
C LEU A 24 -15.36 10.61 -1.76
N ILE A 25 -16.46 9.88 -2.01
CA ILE A 25 -17.69 9.99 -1.21
C ILE A 25 -17.44 9.57 0.23
N SER A 26 -16.71 8.48 0.47
CA SER A 26 -16.36 8.04 1.82
C SER A 26 -15.49 9.06 2.55
N LEU A 27 -14.52 9.63 1.85
CA LEU A 27 -13.64 10.68 2.37
C LEU A 27 -14.39 11.99 2.66
N LEU A 28 -15.37 12.37 1.82
CA LEU A 28 -16.22 13.54 2.06
C LEU A 28 -16.98 13.43 3.39
N LYS A 29 -17.44 12.22 3.74
CA LYS A 29 -18.07 11.96 5.04
C LYS A 29 -17.07 12.11 6.20
N ALA A 30 -15.83 11.68 6.02
CA ALA A 30 -14.77 11.80 7.02
C ALA A 30 -14.29 13.25 7.22
N ARG A 31 -14.45 14.12 6.22
CA ARG A 31 -14.09 15.56 6.30
C ARG A 31 -15.06 16.42 7.12
N ARG A 32 -16.22 15.92 7.46
CA ARG A 32 -17.23 16.68 8.22
C ARG A 32 -16.89 16.83 9.72
N GLY A 33 -15.74 16.34 10.16
CA GLY A 33 -15.23 16.51 11.52
C GLY A 33 -14.39 17.78 11.72
N GLU A 34 -13.70 17.86 12.85
CA GLU A 34 -12.87 19.00 13.25
C GLU A 34 -11.53 19.11 12.52
N LEU A 35 -11.10 18.05 11.81
CA LEU A 35 -9.81 17.99 11.13
C LEU A 35 -9.81 18.79 9.82
N HIS A 36 -8.72 19.54 9.62
CA HIS A 36 -8.45 20.19 8.36
C HIS A 36 -7.76 19.22 7.39
N ILE A 37 -8.53 18.66 6.47
CA ILE A 37 -8.08 17.63 5.52
C ILE A 37 -7.88 18.23 4.13
N GLN A 38 -6.65 18.21 3.64
CA GLN A 38 -6.32 18.40 2.25
C GLN A 38 -6.48 17.08 1.51
N THR A 39 -7.13 17.08 0.35
CA THR A 39 -7.27 15.90 -0.51
C THR A 39 -6.66 16.17 -1.86
N ILE A 40 -5.71 15.32 -2.24
CA ILE A 40 -4.97 15.38 -3.50
C ILE A 40 -5.29 14.10 -4.26
N VAL A 41 -5.89 14.22 -5.44
CA VAL A 41 -6.03 13.10 -6.37
C VAL A 41 -4.95 13.25 -7.43
N VAL A 42 -4.13 12.22 -7.58
CA VAL A 42 -3.17 12.13 -8.68
C VAL A 42 -3.75 11.20 -9.73
N ASP A 43 -4.15 11.78 -10.84
CA ASP A 43 -4.54 11.01 -12.02
C ASP A 43 -3.29 10.56 -12.77
N ASN A 44 -3.09 9.26 -12.84
CA ASN A 44 -1.90 8.63 -13.40
C ASN A 44 -2.08 8.24 -14.86
N ALA A 45 -2.52 9.21 -15.69
CA ALA A 45 -2.86 9.07 -17.10
C ALA A 45 -4.07 8.14 -17.35
N SER A 46 -5.18 8.42 -16.71
CA SER A 46 -6.46 7.73 -16.97
C SER A 46 -7.03 8.10 -18.34
N THR A 47 -7.71 7.14 -18.94
CA THR A 47 -8.42 7.28 -20.22
C THR A 47 -9.95 7.18 -20.05
N ASP A 48 -10.39 6.87 -18.83
CA ASP A 48 -11.80 6.83 -18.43
C ASP A 48 -12.29 8.22 -17.96
N ARG A 49 -13.44 8.29 -17.31
CA ARG A 49 -14.02 9.55 -16.82
C ARG A 49 -13.50 9.99 -15.44
N SER A 50 -12.41 9.39 -14.90
CA SER A 50 -11.87 9.71 -13.58
C SER A 50 -11.62 11.21 -13.40
N ILE A 51 -10.95 11.86 -14.36
CA ILE A 51 -10.65 13.31 -14.32
C ILE A 51 -11.94 14.13 -14.29
N GLN A 52 -12.90 13.80 -15.18
CA GLN A 52 -14.16 14.54 -15.31
C GLN A 52 -15.00 14.43 -14.02
N ILE A 53 -15.04 13.25 -13.40
CA ILE A 53 -15.73 13.01 -12.14
C ILE A 53 -15.12 13.88 -11.03
N VAL A 54 -13.79 13.91 -10.90
CA VAL A 54 -13.13 14.72 -9.87
C VAL A 54 -13.44 16.21 -10.08
N LYS A 55 -13.28 16.72 -11.29
CA LYS A 55 -13.52 18.14 -11.62
C LYS A 55 -14.99 18.56 -11.39
N LYS A 56 -15.94 17.70 -11.74
CA LYS A 56 -17.37 18.04 -11.71
C LYS A 56 -18.01 17.79 -10.35
N GLU A 57 -17.70 16.67 -9.68
CA GLU A 57 -18.41 16.23 -8.47
C GLU A 57 -17.65 16.57 -7.18
N PHE A 58 -16.33 16.79 -7.25
CA PHE A 58 -15.47 16.99 -6.07
C PHE A 58 -14.59 18.24 -6.18
N PRO A 59 -15.18 19.46 -6.30
CA PRO A 59 -14.41 20.70 -6.49
C PRO A 59 -13.48 21.07 -5.33
N TRP A 60 -13.60 20.40 -4.21
CA TRP A 60 -12.74 20.54 -3.04
C TRP A 60 -11.45 19.71 -3.10
N VAL A 61 -11.27 18.89 -4.13
CA VAL A 61 -10.10 18.05 -4.38
C VAL A 61 -9.08 18.81 -5.19
N GLU A 62 -7.81 18.76 -4.77
CA GLU A 62 -6.68 19.23 -5.58
C GLU A 62 -6.31 18.12 -6.57
N LEU A 63 -6.65 18.30 -7.85
CA LEU A 63 -6.35 17.33 -8.90
C LEU A 63 -4.97 17.61 -9.50
N VAL A 64 -4.15 16.57 -9.59
CA VAL A 64 -2.82 16.57 -10.22
C VAL A 64 -2.82 15.56 -11.36
N GLU A 65 -2.70 16.03 -12.59
CA GLU A 65 -2.76 15.20 -13.79
C GLU A 65 -1.35 14.83 -14.28
N SER A 66 -1.07 13.54 -14.45
CA SER A 66 0.16 13.05 -15.07
C SER A 66 -0.07 12.74 -16.54
N ARG A 67 0.89 13.10 -17.40
CA ARG A 67 0.82 12.80 -18.85
C ARG A 67 1.09 11.32 -19.18
N LYS A 68 1.64 10.55 -18.26
CA LYS A 68 1.98 9.13 -18.42
C LYS A 68 1.79 8.37 -17.12
N ASN A 69 1.56 7.08 -17.19
CA ASN A 69 1.50 6.23 -16.01
C ASN A 69 2.91 6.08 -15.39
N LEU A 70 3.09 6.70 -14.22
CA LEU A 70 4.35 6.75 -13.46
C LEU A 70 4.53 5.54 -12.52
N GLY A 71 3.57 4.60 -12.51
CA GLY A 71 3.50 3.55 -11.50
C GLY A 71 3.05 4.10 -10.14
N TYR A 72 3.10 3.24 -9.12
CA TYR A 72 2.63 3.60 -7.78
C TYR A 72 3.56 4.63 -7.10
N SER A 73 4.86 4.36 -7.10
CA SER A 73 5.86 5.22 -6.46
C SER A 73 5.91 6.62 -7.07
N GLY A 74 6.06 6.69 -8.40
CA GLY A 74 6.16 7.98 -9.11
C GLY A 74 4.89 8.81 -9.01
N GLY A 75 3.70 8.17 -9.09
CA GLY A 75 2.42 8.85 -8.91
C GLY A 75 2.25 9.45 -7.51
N ASN A 76 2.54 8.67 -6.46
CA ASN A 76 2.50 9.19 -5.10
C ASN A 76 3.54 10.28 -4.84
N ASN A 77 4.74 10.17 -5.41
CA ASN A 77 5.77 11.22 -5.33
C ASN A 77 5.31 12.53 -5.99
N LEU A 78 4.54 12.44 -7.06
CA LEU A 78 3.94 13.63 -7.68
C LEU A 78 2.95 14.31 -6.73
N GLY A 79 2.10 13.54 -6.04
CA GLY A 79 1.19 14.04 -5.01
C GLY A 79 1.92 14.63 -3.79
N LEU A 80 3.04 14.04 -3.37
CA LEU A 80 3.84 14.52 -2.24
C LEU A 80 4.34 15.96 -2.40
N LYS A 81 4.52 16.44 -3.64
CA LYS A 81 4.91 17.83 -3.92
C LYS A 81 3.86 18.86 -3.47
N LYS A 82 2.62 18.45 -3.24
CA LYS A 82 1.49 19.30 -2.84
C LYS A 82 1.13 19.21 -1.36
N VAL A 83 1.72 18.28 -0.62
CA VAL A 83 1.40 17.99 0.77
C VAL A 83 1.68 19.16 1.70
N LYS A 84 0.71 19.47 2.57
CA LYS A 84 0.78 20.52 3.61
C LYS A 84 0.52 19.97 5.01
N GLY A 85 0.00 18.75 5.12
CA GLY A 85 -0.44 18.14 6.37
C GLY A 85 0.69 17.72 7.30
N GLU A 86 0.41 17.72 8.59
CA GLU A 86 1.27 17.12 9.61
C GLU A 86 1.37 15.61 9.44
N TYR A 87 0.26 15.00 9.02
CA TYR A 87 0.17 13.61 8.61
C TYR A 87 -0.14 13.48 7.13
N ILE A 88 0.28 12.37 6.55
CA ILE A 88 0.02 12.01 5.16
C ILE A 88 -0.67 10.66 5.16
N LEU A 89 -1.81 10.58 4.49
CA LEU A 89 -2.45 9.31 4.17
C LEU A 89 -2.24 9.01 2.70
N PHE A 90 -1.54 7.93 2.39
CA PHE A 90 -1.59 7.30 1.08
C PHE A 90 -2.79 6.35 1.06
N LEU A 91 -3.69 6.59 0.14
CA LEU A 91 -4.96 5.87 0.04
C LEU A 91 -5.18 5.42 -1.41
N ASN A 92 -5.43 4.14 -1.63
CA ASN A 92 -5.80 3.67 -2.96
C ASN A 92 -7.21 4.13 -3.34
N SER A 93 -7.44 4.32 -4.64
CA SER A 93 -8.75 4.69 -5.18
C SER A 93 -9.84 3.63 -5.00
N ASP A 94 -9.48 2.38 -4.64
CA ASP A 94 -10.39 1.27 -4.38
C ASP A 94 -10.60 1.00 -2.87
N VAL A 95 -10.41 2.03 -2.03
CA VAL A 95 -10.60 1.96 -0.58
C VAL A 95 -11.67 2.95 -0.12
N GLU A 96 -12.60 2.47 0.67
CA GLU A 96 -13.56 3.29 1.39
C GLU A 96 -13.19 3.35 2.88
N ILE A 97 -13.27 4.54 3.48
CA ILE A 97 -12.94 4.76 4.88
C ILE A 97 -14.19 5.06 5.71
N LYS A 98 -14.18 4.65 6.97
CA LYS A 98 -15.23 5.04 7.92
C LYS A 98 -15.09 6.52 8.30
N PRO A 99 -16.19 7.24 8.57
CA PRO A 99 -16.16 8.68 8.88
C PRO A 99 -15.20 9.06 10.01
N ILE A 100 -15.10 8.22 11.07
CA ILE A 100 -14.25 8.47 12.23
C ILE A 100 -12.79 8.02 12.04
N ALA A 101 -12.46 7.34 10.92
CA ALA A 101 -11.17 6.68 10.75
C ALA A 101 -9.99 7.65 10.86
N LEU A 102 -10.04 8.80 10.19
CA LEU A 102 -8.94 9.77 10.19
C LEU A 102 -8.72 10.40 11.57
N VAL A 103 -9.79 10.69 12.29
CA VAL A 103 -9.73 11.23 13.66
C VAL A 103 -9.05 10.22 14.58
N ARG A 104 -9.48 8.96 14.55
CA ARG A 104 -8.89 7.89 15.37
C ARG A 104 -7.43 7.63 15.02
N MET A 105 -7.09 7.57 13.73
CA MET A 105 -5.71 7.37 13.30
C MET A 105 -4.80 8.50 13.80
N LYS A 106 -5.24 9.76 13.66
CA LYS A 106 -4.46 10.90 14.16
C LYS A 106 -4.30 10.85 15.68
N GLN A 107 -5.40 10.66 16.43
CA GLN A 107 -5.38 10.55 17.88
C GLN A 107 -4.46 9.42 18.36
N PHE A 108 -4.48 8.27 17.68
CA PHE A 108 -3.60 7.16 17.99
C PHE A 108 -2.12 7.51 17.77
N MET A 109 -1.80 8.11 16.64
CA MET A 109 -0.44 8.57 16.34
C MET A 109 0.07 9.65 17.31
N ASP A 110 -0.83 10.52 17.78
CA ASP A 110 -0.48 11.60 18.72
C ASP A 110 -0.11 11.09 20.11
N ARG A 111 -0.57 9.88 20.52
CA ARG A 111 -0.25 9.27 21.82
C ARG A 111 1.24 8.92 21.99
N ASP A 112 1.93 8.62 20.89
CA ASP A 112 3.36 8.28 20.93
C ASP A 112 4.09 8.94 19.74
N ALA A 113 4.94 9.91 20.06
CA ALA A 113 5.74 10.65 19.08
C ALA A 113 6.75 9.76 18.32
N LYS A 114 7.00 8.53 18.79
CA LYS A 114 7.86 7.55 18.11
C LYS A 114 7.13 6.76 17.01
N ILE A 115 5.80 6.86 16.91
CA ILE A 115 5.06 6.23 15.81
C ILE A 115 5.30 7.05 14.54
N GLY A 116 6.00 6.46 13.59
CA GLY A 116 6.29 7.05 12.29
C GLY A 116 5.21 6.77 11.25
N ALA A 117 4.63 5.57 11.31
CA ALA A 117 3.56 5.14 10.42
C ALA A 117 2.60 4.19 11.11
N SER A 118 1.36 4.14 10.63
CA SER A 118 0.37 3.16 11.07
C SER A 118 -0.57 2.75 9.94
N THR A 119 -1.17 1.57 10.10
CA THR A 119 -2.19 1.01 9.22
C THR A 119 -3.38 0.55 10.06
N PRO A 120 -4.63 0.74 9.59
CA PRO A 120 -5.82 0.23 10.28
C PRO A 120 -6.04 -1.25 10.00
N LYS A 121 -7.03 -1.84 10.64
CA LYS A 121 -7.64 -3.07 10.15
C LYS A 121 -8.28 -2.78 8.79
N VAL A 122 -7.91 -3.56 7.78
CA VAL A 122 -8.51 -3.43 6.46
C VAL A 122 -9.29 -4.70 6.15
N GLU A 123 -10.57 -4.53 5.86
CA GLU A 123 -11.46 -5.62 5.48
C GLU A 123 -11.65 -5.63 3.97
N LEU A 124 -11.76 -6.83 3.44
CA LEU A 124 -12.12 -7.04 2.04
C LEU A 124 -13.63 -6.82 1.87
N PHE A 125 -14.04 -6.24 0.76
CA PHE A 125 -15.46 -6.02 0.44
C PHE A 125 -16.31 -7.31 0.52
N ARG A 126 -15.69 -8.47 0.24
CA ARG A 126 -16.32 -9.79 0.31
C ARG A 126 -16.23 -10.47 1.68
N GLY A 127 -15.75 -9.73 2.68
CA GLY A 127 -15.54 -10.23 4.04
C GLY A 127 -14.12 -10.74 4.31
N GLY A 128 -13.76 -10.71 5.59
CA GLY A 128 -12.44 -11.09 6.08
C GLY A 128 -11.41 -9.98 6.00
N MET A 129 -10.39 -10.09 6.82
CA MET A 129 -9.28 -9.14 6.87
C MET A 129 -8.38 -9.28 5.64
N ASP A 130 -7.93 -8.16 5.07
CA ASP A 130 -6.85 -8.17 4.08
C ASP A 130 -5.51 -8.47 4.77
N PRO A 131 -4.89 -9.63 4.54
CA PRO A 131 -3.67 -10.03 5.24
C PRO A 131 -2.50 -9.07 4.98
N ASP A 132 -2.52 -8.35 3.86
CA ASP A 132 -1.43 -7.44 3.51
C ASP A 132 -1.35 -6.21 4.41
N CYS A 133 -2.39 -5.88 5.20
CA CYS A 133 -2.35 -4.77 6.15
C CYS A 133 -1.52 -5.08 7.41
N HIS A 134 -1.06 -6.33 7.58
CA HIS A 134 -0.37 -6.80 8.76
C HIS A 134 0.71 -7.81 8.36
N ARG A 135 1.96 -7.34 8.21
CA ARG A 135 3.05 -8.16 7.67
C ARG A 135 4.35 -7.99 8.44
N GLY A 136 5.15 -9.07 8.44
CA GLY A 136 6.58 -9.03 8.67
C GLY A 136 7.35 -8.69 7.40
N PHE A 137 8.66 -8.41 7.53
CA PHE A 137 9.51 -8.23 6.36
C PHE A 137 9.78 -9.56 5.65
N PRO A 138 9.92 -9.54 4.30
CA PRO A 138 10.21 -10.74 3.51
C PRO A 138 11.67 -11.17 3.66
N THR A 139 12.06 -11.59 4.86
CA THR A 139 13.37 -12.26 5.08
C THR A 139 13.44 -13.53 4.24
N PRO A 140 14.64 -14.09 3.97
CA PRO A 140 14.76 -15.35 3.24
C PRO A 140 13.92 -16.48 3.87
N LEU A 141 13.92 -16.59 5.20
CA LEU A 141 13.12 -17.60 5.90
C LEU A 141 11.61 -17.33 5.79
N ALA A 142 11.16 -16.11 6.09
CA ALA A 142 9.76 -15.72 5.97
C ALA A 142 9.22 -15.93 4.55
N SER A 143 10.03 -15.58 3.54
CA SER A 143 9.68 -15.80 2.13
C SER A 143 9.59 -17.29 1.78
N LEU A 144 10.55 -18.08 2.23
CA LEU A 144 10.58 -19.53 1.98
C LEU A 144 9.36 -20.22 2.60
N THR A 145 9.08 -19.97 3.88
CA THR A 145 7.94 -20.60 4.58
C THR A 145 6.61 -20.19 3.99
N TYR A 146 6.47 -18.93 3.58
CA TYR A 146 5.30 -18.43 2.86
C TYR A 146 5.12 -19.14 1.50
N PHE A 147 6.20 -19.27 0.70
CA PHE A 147 6.11 -19.91 -0.63
C PHE A 147 5.86 -21.41 -0.58
N LEU A 148 6.38 -22.09 0.44
CA LEU A 148 6.10 -23.51 0.69
C LEU A 148 4.70 -23.73 1.29
N GLY A 149 3.95 -22.66 1.61
CA GLY A 149 2.62 -22.76 2.20
C GLY A 149 2.63 -23.16 3.68
N LEU A 150 3.79 -23.22 4.33
CA LEU A 150 3.92 -23.62 5.75
C LEU A 150 3.18 -22.66 6.68
N GLU A 151 3.13 -21.37 6.35
CA GLU A 151 2.34 -20.41 7.09
C GLU A 151 0.84 -20.71 7.09
N LYS A 152 0.30 -21.28 6.01
CA LYS A 152 -1.13 -21.66 5.93
C LYS A 152 -1.42 -22.87 6.81
N VAL A 153 -0.46 -23.80 6.93
CA VAL A 153 -0.59 -25.00 7.78
C VAL A 153 -0.39 -24.64 9.24
N PHE A 154 0.55 -23.75 9.54
CA PHE A 154 0.93 -23.35 10.89
C PHE A 154 0.82 -21.83 11.12
N PRO A 155 -0.37 -21.22 10.99
CA PRO A 155 -0.51 -19.75 11.00
C PRO A 155 -0.14 -19.10 12.34
N LYS A 156 -0.22 -19.83 13.43
CA LYS A 156 0.16 -19.36 14.78
C LYS A 156 1.64 -19.63 15.13
N SER A 157 2.41 -20.22 14.23
CA SER A 157 3.84 -20.45 14.44
C SER A 157 4.64 -19.17 14.27
N ARG A 158 5.44 -18.81 15.27
CA ARG A 158 6.39 -17.69 15.17
C ARG A 158 7.55 -17.94 14.19
N ILE A 159 7.78 -19.20 13.79
CA ILE A 159 8.80 -19.55 12.80
C ILE A 159 8.24 -19.55 11.39
N PHE A 160 7.09 -20.20 11.17
CA PHE A 160 6.51 -20.36 9.83
C PHE A 160 5.56 -19.22 9.43
N GLY A 161 4.94 -18.55 10.41
CA GLY A 161 4.00 -17.45 10.20
C GLY A 161 4.63 -16.05 10.19
N GLN A 162 5.94 -15.92 9.94
CA GLN A 162 6.65 -14.64 10.03
C GLN A 162 6.17 -13.60 9.01
N TYR A 163 5.65 -14.02 7.87
CA TYR A 163 5.29 -13.08 6.81
C TYR A 163 3.99 -12.32 7.11
N HIS A 164 2.92 -12.97 7.58
CA HIS A 164 1.69 -12.27 7.98
C HIS A 164 1.54 -12.10 9.50
N GLN A 165 2.39 -12.72 10.29
CA GLN A 165 2.44 -12.58 11.76
C GLN A 165 1.10 -12.87 12.48
N PHE A 166 0.26 -13.78 11.95
CA PHE A 166 -1.05 -14.14 12.52
C PHE A 166 -0.96 -14.85 13.88
N TYR A 167 0.22 -14.99 14.44
CA TYR A 167 0.45 -15.40 15.83
C TYR A 167 0.25 -14.24 16.82
N LEU A 168 0.21 -12.98 16.34
CA LEU A 168 -0.15 -11.81 17.14
C LEU A 168 -1.67 -11.68 17.26
N ASP A 169 -2.13 -10.96 18.29
CA ASP A 169 -3.55 -10.67 18.47
C ASP A 169 -3.97 -9.53 17.58
N LEU A 170 -4.83 -9.80 16.60
CA LEU A 170 -5.27 -8.85 15.61
C LEU A 170 -6.37 -7.89 16.10
N GLU A 171 -6.84 -8.04 17.33
CA GLU A 171 -7.88 -7.16 17.91
C GLU A 171 -7.28 -6.05 18.79
N ILE A 172 -5.96 -6.09 19.06
CA ILE A 172 -5.27 -5.05 19.84
C ILE A 172 -4.19 -4.32 19.03
N PRO A 173 -3.95 -3.03 19.31
CA PRO A 173 -2.86 -2.29 18.67
C PRO A 173 -1.50 -2.88 19.03
N HIS A 174 -0.65 -3.11 18.05
CA HIS A 174 0.73 -3.58 18.25
C HIS A 174 1.67 -3.16 17.13
N GLU A 175 2.96 -3.28 17.38
CA GLU A 175 3.98 -2.98 16.40
C GLU A 175 4.10 -4.10 15.37
N ILE A 176 4.19 -3.72 14.10
CA ILE A 176 4.40 -4.60 12.95
C ILE A 176 5.66 -4.19 12.18
N ASP A 177 6.11 -5.03 11.27
CA ASP A 177 7.21 -4.65 10.39
C ASP A 177 6.72 -3.83 9.20
N SER A 178 5.63 -4.25 8.59
CA SER A 178 5.09 -3.62 7.39
C SER A 178 3.56 -3.73 7.33
N GLY A 179 2.91 -2.65 6.97
CA GLY A 179 1.56 -2.68 6.42
C GLY A 179 1.60 -2.78 4.89
N PHE A 180 0.69 -2.07 4.21
CA PHE A 180 0.67 -1.97 2.75
C PHE A 180 0.31 -0.55 2.29
N GLY A 181 0.62 -0.24 1.01
CA GLY A 181 0.40 1.08 0.45
C GLY A 181 -1.09 1.47 0.32
N THR A 182 -2.00 0.51 0.35
CA THR A 182 -3.44 0.71 0.18
C THR A 182 -4.06 1.68 1.18
N PHE A 183 -3.62 1.62 2.44
CA PHE A 183 -3.91 2.60 3.48
C PHE A 183 -2.67 2.74 4.37
N MET A 184 -1.86 3.74 4.10
CA MET A 184 -0.63 4.01 4.85
C MET A 184 -0.70 5.42 5.46
N PHE A 185 -0.85 5.49 6.76
CA PHE A 185 -0.92 6.75 7.50
C PHE A 185 0.45 7.06 8.11
N VAL A 186 1.09 8.15 7.66
CA VAL A 186 2.49 8.46 7.97
C VAL A 186 2.63 9.86 8.53
N ARG A 187 3.49 10.03 9.52
CA ARG A 187 3.89 11.35 10.01
C ARG A 187 4.79 12.03 8.96
N SER A 188 4.47 13.26 8.55
CA SER A 188 5.25 13.99 7.53
C SER A 188 6.73 14.12 7.89
N LYS A 189 7.05 14.27 9.19
CA LYS A 189 8.44 14.31 9.70
C LYS A 189 9.19 13.01 9.39
N THR A 190 8.51 11.86 9.47
CA THR A 190 9.10 10.56 9.16
C THR A 190 9.51 10.48 7.69
N LEU A 191 8.61 10.86 6.77
CA LEU A 191 8.94 10.87 5.33
C LEU A 191 10.08 11.83 4.99
N LYS A 192 10.12 13.01 5.62
CA LYS A 192 11.22 13.95 5.43
C LYS A 192 12.58 13.36 5.84
N MET A 193 12.59 12.47 6.84
CA MET A 193 13.81 11.83 7.33
C MET A 193 14.23 10.65 6.46
N VAL A 194 13.28 9.79 6.04
CA VAL A 194 13.59 8.54 5.35
C VAL A 194 13.55 8.65 3.82
N GLY A 195 13.06 9.78 3.31
CA GLY A 195 12.86 10.03 1.87
C GLY A 195 11.54 9.49 1.36
N ASN A 196 11.23 9.87 0.13
CA ASN A 196 9.98 9.55 -0.56
C ASN A 196 9.94 8.08 -1.03
N TRP A 197 8.92 7.74 -1.82
CA TRP A 197 8.81 6.43 -2.49
C TRP A 197 9.98 6.21 -3.44
N ASP A 198 10.52 4.99 -3.45
CA ASP A 198 11.61 4.63 -4.37
C ASP A 198 11.03 4.29 -5.76
N GLU A 199 11.26 5.14 -6.74
CA GLU A 199 10.66 5.04 -8.08
C GLU A 199 11.20 3.86 -8.92
N ARG A 200 12.22 3.13 -8.42
CA ARG A 200 12.64 1.88 -9.03
C ARG A 200 11.57 0.81 -8.95
N TYR A 201 10.67 0.91 -7.96
CA TYR A 201 9.48 0.07 -7.88
C TYR A 201 8.36 0.71 -8.69
N PHE A 202 8.06 0.12 -9.84
CA PHE A 202 6.91 0.56 -10.63
C PHE A 202 5.58 0.18 -9.96
N PHE A 203 5.51 -1.06 -9.45
CA PHE A 203 4.33 -1.61 -8.77
C PHE A 203 4.74 -2.83 -7.93
N TYR A 204 4.29 -2.91 -6.68
CA TYR A 204 4.65 -3.87 -5.63
C TYR A 204 6.02 -3.63 -4.99
N GLY A 205 6.09 -3.86 -3.69
CA GLY A 205 7.30 -3.83 -2.87
C GLY A 205 7.75 -2.43 -2.44
N GLU A 206 7.22 -1.38 -3.07
CA GLU A 206 7.48 0.00 -2.69
C GLU A 206 7.04 0.32 -1.27
N ASP A 207 5.92 -0.28 -0.84
CA ASP A 207 5.38 -0.15 0.50
C ASP A 207 6.30 -0.80 1.54
N ILE A 208 6.74 -2.03 1.27
CA ILE A 208 7.66 -2.76 2.14
C ILE A 208 9.01 -2.02 2.23
N ASP A 209 9.50 -1.45 1.13
CA ASP A 209 10.71 -0.61 1.10
C ASP A 209 10.56 0.60 2.02
N LEU A 210 9.46 1.33 1.91
CA LEU A 210 9.23 2.52 2.71
C LEU A 210 9.08 2.19 4.20
N PHE A 211 8.32 1.17 4.55
CA PHE A 211 8.21 0.71 5.94
C PHE A 211 9.55 0.23 6.50
N TYR A 212 10.35 -0.46 5.68
CA TYR A 212 11.67 -0.90 6.08
C TYR A 212 12.58 0.28 6.44
N ARG A 213 12.62 1.34 5.60
CA ARG A 213 13.37 2.56 5.88
C ARG A 213 12.85 3.29 7.11
N ILE A 214 11.54 3.34 7.32
CA ILE A 214 10.92 3.92 8.53
C ILE A 214 11.43 3.21 9.78
N LYS A 215 11.40 1.87 9.82
CA LYS A 215 11.90 1.11 10.97
C LYS A 215 13.40 1.21 11.15
N GLN A 216 14.19 1.22 10.06
CA GLN A 216 15.63 1.43 10.15
C GLN A 216 16.01 2.80 10.74
N ALA A 217 15.18 3.82 10.52
CA ALA A 217 15.36 5.14 11.11
C ALA A 217 14.90 5.24 12.59
N GLY A 218 14.54 4.11 13.21
CA GLY A 218 14.15 4.03 14.63
C GLY A 218 12.70 4.41 14.92
N TRP A 219 11.85 4.57 13.89
CA TRP A 219 10.43 4.80 14.06
C TRP A 219 9.65 3.50 14.23
N LYS A 220 8.57 3.55 15.02
CA LYS A 220 7.60 2.45 15.12
C LYS A 220 6.65 2.46 13.93
N VAL A 221 6.27 1.27 13.47
CA VAL A 221 5.18 1.03 12.53
C VAL A 221 4.11 0.25 13.28
N MET A 222 2.88 0.79 13.33
CA MET A 222 1.83 0.23 14.18
C MET A 222 0.65 -0.29 13.36
N TYR A 223 0.13 -1.42 13.74
CA TYR A 223 -1.20 -1.89 13.39
C TYR A 223 -2.21 -1.35 14.39
N TYR A 224 -3.31 -0.75 13.92
CA TYR A 224 -4.34 -0.15 14.76
C TYR A 224 -5.74 -0.64 14.37
N PRO A 225 -6.25 -1.72 14.99
CA PRO A 225 -7.50 -2.37 14.60
C PRO A 225 -8.77 -1.63 15.00
N GLU A 226 -8.69 -0.64 15.90
CA GLU A 226 -9.87 0.11 16.39
C GLU A 226 -10.50 1.02 15.31
N THR A 227 -9.90 1.09 14.14
CA THR A 227 -10.51 1.72 12.96
C THR A 227 -10.41 0.83 11.74
N LEU A 228 -11.35 1.02 10.82
CA LEU A 228 -11.61 0.13 9.70
C LEU A 228 -11.60 0.88 8.39
N ALA A 229 -10.97 0.29 7.38
CA ALA A 229 -11.12 0.63 5.98
C ALA A 229 -11.63 -0.59 5.19
N LEU A 230 -12.39 -0.35 4.14
CA LEU A 230 -12.93 -1.39 3.27
C LEU A 230 -12.21 -1.35 1.93
N HIS A 231 -11.62 -2.47 1.50
CA HIS A 231 -10.81 -2.58 0.30
C HIS A 231 -11.50 -3.43 -0.77
N HIS A 232 -11.73 -2.85 -1.92
CA HIS A 232 -12.20 -3.55 -3.13
C HIS A 232 -11.04 -4.25 -3.86
N LYS A 233 -10.31 -5.09 -3.13
CA LYS A 233 -9.01 -5.65 -3.52
C LYS A 233 -9.01 -6.25 -4.92
N GLY A 234 -8.08 -5.76 -5.73
CA GLY A 234 -7.88 -6.22 -7.09
C GLY A 234 -8.75 -5.53 -8.14
N ALA A 235 -9.73 -4.72 -7.73
CA ALA A 235 -10.61 -4.02 -8.66
C ALA A 235 -9.84 -2.98 -9.49
N SER A 236 -8.88 -2.27 -8.91
CA SER A 236 -8.04 -1.30 -9.61
C SER A 236 -7.03 -1.93 -10.57
N SER A 237 -6.55 -3.14 -10.29
CA SER A 237 -5.54 -3.82 -11.13
C SER A 237 -6.12 -4.78 -12.17
N GLY A 238 -7.38 -5.20 -12.02
CA GLY A 238 -8.03 -6.20 -12.89
C GLY A 238 -7.34 -7.57 -12.95
N LEU A 239 -6.38 -7.82 -12.03
CA LEU A 239 -5.52 -9.01 -12.06
C LEU A 239 -6.16 -10.24 -11.40
N ARG A 240 -7.13 -10.04 -10.52
CA ARG A 240 -7.78 -11.11 -9.78
C ARG A 240 -9.10 -11.51 -10.42
N LYS A 241 -9.46 -12.78 -10.29
CA LYS A 241 -10.77 -13.27 -10.76
C LYS A 241 -11.93 -12.49 -10.12
N GLU A 242 -11.71 -12.05 -8.87
CA GLU A 242 -12.68 -11.31 -8.08
C GLU A 242 -12.96 -9.89 -8.63
N SER A 243 -12.05 -9.32 -9.40
CA SER A 243 -12.21 -8.00 -10.00
C SER A 243 -12.84 -8.00 -11.40
N GLN A 244 -13.10 -9.17 -11.99
CA GLN A 244 -13.60 -9.29 -13.38
C GLN A 244 -14.95 -8.61 -13.61
N GLY A 245 -15.74 -8.37 -12.55
CA GLY A 245 -16.99 -7.61 -12.65
C GLY A 245 -16.80 -6.08 -12.68
N VAL A 246 -15.60 -5.56 -12.37
CA VAL A 246 -15.30 -4.13 -12.29
C VAL A 246 -14.23 -3.73 -13.31
N THR A 247 -13.17 -4.51 -13.41
CA THR A 247 -12.03 -4.22 -14.30
C THR A 247 -11.37 -5.54 -14.74
N VAL A 248 -11.12 -5.69 -16.04
CA VAL A 248 -10.40 -6.85 -16.59
C VAL A 248 -9.05 -6.36 -17.13
N ALA A 249 -7.95 -6.84 -16.53
CA ALA A 249 -6.62 -6.53 -17.03
C ALA A 249 -6.35 -7.25 -18.36
N SER A 250 -5.83 -6.53 -19.34
CA SER A 250 -5.30 -7.12 -20.55
C SER A 250 -4.14 -8.08 -20.26
N LYS A 251 -3.85 -8.99 -21.19
CA LYS A 251 -2.70 -9.89 -21.10
C LYS A 251 -1.39 -9.12 -20.91
N GLU A 252 -1.25 -7.99 -21.60
CA GLU A 252 -0.08 -7.11 -21.49
C GLU A 252 0.07 -6.54 -20.08
N ILE A 253 -1.01 -6.01 -19.49
CA ILE A 253 -1.00 -5.50 -18.11
C ILE A 253 -0.62 -6.61 -17.12
N ARG A 254 -1.18 -7.83 -17.29
CA ARG A 254 -0.85 -8.97 -16.42
C ARG A 254 0.62 -9.33 -16.49
N LEU A 255 1.20 -9.39 -17.69
CA LEU A 255 2.62 -9.67 -17.89
C LEU A 255 3.51 -8.56 -17.31
N LYS A 256 3.17 -7.28 -17.57
CA LYS A 256 3.87 -6.13 -17.02
C LYS A 256 3.87 -6.17 -15.48
N THR A 257 2.73 -6.44 -14.88
CA THR A 257 2.59 -6.53 -13.41
C THR A 257 3.34 -7.73 -12.84
N ALA A 258 3.35 -8.86 -13.54
CA ALA A 258 4.14 -10.03 -13.13
C ALA A 258 5.64 -9.71 -13.13
N LYS A 259 6.16 -9.09 -14.20
CA LYS A 259 7.55 -8.63 -14.28
C LYS A 259 7.89 -7.67 -13.16
N ALA A 260 7.08 -6.62 -12.96
CA ALA A 260 7.28 -5.65 -11.89
C ALA A 260 7.38 -6.30 -10.50
N SER A 261 6.54 -7.32 -10.22
CA SER A 261 6.59 -8.02 -8.93
C SER A 261 7.86 -8.86 -8.73
N ILE A 262 8.47 -9.35 -9.80
CA ILE A 262 9.75 -10.09 -9.74
C ILE A 262 10.89 -9.10 -9.51
N GLU A 263 10.92 -8.02 -10.29
CA GLU A 263 11.88 -6.93 -10.17
C GLU A 263 11.85 -6.34 -8.75
N ALA A 264 10.65 -6.13 -8.20
CA ALA A 264 10.47 -5.62 -6.84
C ALA A 264 11.13 -6.52 -5.78
N MET A 265 10.95 -7.84 -5.86
CA MET A 265 11.61 -8.78 -4.93
C MET A 265 13.14 -8.70 -5.06
N GLU A 266 13.65 -8.59 -6.29
CA GLU A 266 15.08 -8.51 -6.54
C GLU A 266 15.68 -7.18 -6.04
N ILE A 267 14.99 -6.05 -6.31
CA ILE A 267 15.39 -4.72 -5.83
C ILE A 267 15.45 -4.71 -4.31
N PHE A 268 14.38 -5.19 -3.62
CA PHE A 268 14.33 -5.22 -2.16
C PHE A 268 15.46 -6.05 -1.56
N TYR A 269 15.65 -7.27 -2.06
CA TYR A 269 16.71 -8.16 -1.58
C TYR A 269 18.09 -7.55 -1.78
N LYS A 270 18.40 -7.04 -2.96
CA LYS A 270 19.69 -6.41 -3.28
C LYS A 270 19.93 -5.17 -2.42
N LYS A 271 18.90 -4.36 -2.18
CA LYS A 271 19.00 -3.11 -1.44
C LYS A 271 19.24 -3.34 0.06
N PHE A 272 18.57 -4.30 0.66
CA PHE A 272 18.52 -4.42 2.12
C PHE A 272 19.15 -5.70 2.69
N TYR A 273 19.26 -6.75 1.90
CA TYR A 273 19.66 -8.06 2.39
C TYR A 273 20.95 -8.62 1.79
N LYS A 274 21.33 -8.22 0.60
CA LYS A 274 22.57 -8.73 -0.05
C LYS A 274 23.81 -8.61 0.85
N GLY A 275 23.93 -7.55 1.62
CA GLY A 275 25.04 -7.33 2.56
C GLY A 275 24.88 -8.00 3.94
N LYS A 276 23.69 -8.58 4.22
CA LYS A 276 23.39 -9.24 5.52
C LYS A 276 23.54 -10.75 5.50
N TYR A 277 23.53 -11.34 4.31
CA TYR A 277 23.63 -12.79 4.10
C TYR A 277 24.87 -13.13 3.28
N ASN A 278 25.43 -14.31 3.50
CA ASN A 278 26.56 -14.79 2.72
C ASN A 278 26.21 -15.04 1.25
N SER A 279 27.24 -15.24 0.42
CA SER A 279 27.08 -15.38 -1.04
C SER A 279 26.22 -16.58 -1.44
N LEU A 280 26.28 -17.69 -0.70
CA LEU A 280 25.50 -18.89 -0.98
C LEU A 280 24.00 -18.63 -0.78
N ILE A 281 23.61 -18.05 0.37
CA ILE A 281 22.22 -17.67 0.64
C ILE A 281 21.74 -16.68 -0.39
N THR A 282 22.54 -15.67 -0.72
CA THR A 282 22.23 -14.67 -1.73
C THR A 282 21.96 -15.31 -3.10
N MET A 283 22.81 -16.25 -3.52
CA MET A 283 22.63 -16.97 -4.78
C MET A 283 21.33 -17.79 -4.80
N ILE A 284 21.05 -18.53 -3.71
CA ILE A 284 19.82 -19.34 -3.57
C ILE A 284 18.57 -18.44 -3.65
N VAL A 285 18.56 -17.33 -2.92
CA VAL A 285 17.40 -16.43 -2.89
C VAL A 285 17.16 -15.80 -4.29
N LEU A 286 18.21 -15.29 -4.95
CA LEU A 286 18.07 -14.70 -6.27
C LEU A 286 17.67 -15.74 -7.33
N ALA A 287 18.17 -16.96 -7.24
CA ALA A 287 17.73 -18.07 -8.09
C ALA A 287 16.24 -18.40 -7.85
N GLY A 288 15.82 -18.49 -6.58
CA GLY A 288 14.42 -18.71 -6.22
C GLY A 288 13.47 -17.62 -6.73
N ILE A 289 13.87 -16.35 -6.66
CA ILE A 289 13.10 -15.24 -7.24
C ILE A 289 12.93 -15.41 -8.76
N LYS A 290 14.00 -15.76 -9.48
CA LYS A 290 13.97 -15.99 -10.94
C LYS A 290 13.09 -17.18 -11.31
N ILE A 291 13.23 -18.30 -10.61
CA ILE A 291 12.42 -19.52 -10.83
C ILE A 291 10.95 -19.21 -10.62
N LYS A 292 10.57 -18.58 -9.49
CA LYS A 292 9.20 -18.15 -9.23
C LYS A 292 8.68 -17.22 -10.31
N GLY A 293 9.55 -16.30 -10.76
CA GLY A 293 9.25 -15.38 -11.84
C GLY A 293 8.90 -16.10 -13.14
N LEU A 294 9.71 -17.09 -13.52
CA LEU A 294 9.48 -17.91 -14.72
C LEU A 294 8.14 -18.61 -14.65
N PHE A 295 7.84 -19.30 -13.54
CA PHE A 295 6.54 -19.97 -13.37
C PHE A 295 5.35 -19.00 -13.46
N ARG A 296 5.49 -17.81 -12.88
CA ARG A 296 4.43 -16.78 -12.93
C ARG A 296 4.20 -16.25 -14.34
N LEU A 297 5.28 -15.99 -15.09
CA LEU A 297 5.22 -15.53 -16.47
C LEU A 297 4.63 -16.61 -17.37
N LEU A 298 5.05 -17.88 -17.25
CA LEU A 298 4.49 -19.01 -17.98
C LEU A 298 2.98 -19.16 -17.71
N LYS A 299 2.56 -19.08 -16.46
CA LYS A 299 1.14 -19.13 -16.10
C LYS A 299 0.32 -18.07 -16.83
N PHE A 300 0.80 -16.83 -16.91
CA PHE A 300 0.07 -15.75 -17.59
C PHE A 300 0.21 -15.79 -19.12
N SER A 301 1.27 -16.37 -19.66
CA SER A 301 1.41 -16.55 -21.10
C SER A 301 0.49 -17.67 -21.65
N LEU A 302 0.24 -18.70 -20.83
CA LEU A 302 -0.57 -19.88 -21.19
C LEU A 302 -2.06 -19.75 -20.81
N SER A 303 -2.43 -18.82 -19.93
CA SER A 303 -3.85 -18.55 -19.64
C SER A 303 -4.45 -17.69 -20.76
N PHE A 304 -5.22 -18.37 -21.63
CA PHE A 304 -6.08 -17.76 -22.64
C PHE A 304 -7.30 -17.11 -22.01
#